data_4cc069cfc092563dae09b9cf0bde8d90
#
_entry.id   4cc069cfc092563dae09b9cf0bde8d90
#
_cell.length_a   1.000
_cell.length_b   1.000
_cell.length_c   1.000
_cell.angle_alpha   90.00
_cell.angle_beta   90.00
_cell.angle_gamma   90.00
#
_symmetry.space_group_name_H-M   'P 1'
#
loop_
_entity.id
_entity.type
_entity.pdbx_description
1 polymer ?
#
loop_
_entity_poly.entity_id
_entity_poly.type
_entity_poly.pdbx_seq_one_letter_code
_entity_poly.pdbx_strand_id
1 'polypeptide(L)'
;PVPESDAERMEILRTAVRAGARAVDVVGDTFDPTPGPEEFSEAATEYALDPDSPPREVFADEPAIERQQREIEGIHELGGEVQMTAHTRTHLTPEEAVDVGRRFQERGADMVKVVGVDRSWEDLLDTLEATVRMDRKLDVPFAMMSHGEHGVLGRYVAPFLGSMLCFTQHEYQPGGFHLQPLTANVRAVFDSMQNVTPVREPEEQNWL
;
A
#
# COMPACT_ATOMS: atom_id res chain seq x y z
N PRO A 1 -8.33 -21.32 1.53
CA PRO A 1 -7.96 -21.35 2.93
C PRO A 1 -7.13 -20.12 3.25
N VAL A 2 -7.42 -19.49 4.37
CA VAL A 2 -6.61 -18.38 4.88
C VAL A 2 -5.38 -19.02 5.55
N PRO A 3 -4.14 -18.49 5.36
CA PRO A 3 -2.96 -18.99 6.04
C PRO A 3 -3.14 -18.92 7.57
N GLU A 4 -2.78 -19.97 8.28
CA GLU A 4 -2.88 -20.03 9.75
C GLU A 4 -1.69 -19.33 10.45
N SER A 5 -0.61 -19.07 9.68
CA SER A 5 0.59 -18.42 10.20
C SER A 5 1.33 -17.61 9.14
N ASP A 6 2.16 -16.68 9.59
CA ASP A 6 3.02 -15.90 8.69
C ASP A 6 4.01 -16.78 7.93
N ALA A 7 4.49 -17.85 8.53
CA ALA A 7 5.38 -18.80 7.86
C ALA A 7 4.66 -19.50 6.67
N GLU A 8 3.40 -19.86 6.82
CA GLU A 8 2.59 -20.42 5.73
C GLU A 8 2.30 -19.38 4.67
N ARG A 9 2.00 -18.13 5.08
CA ARG A 9 1.81 -16.99 4.15
C ARG A 9 3.06 -16.80 3.30
N MET A 10 4.24 -16.76 3.89
CA MET A 10 5.50 -16.61 3.16
C MET A 10 5.78 -17.78 2.22
N GLU A 11 5.44 -19.02 2.58
CA GLU A 11 5.59 -20.16 1.66
C GLU A 11 4.62 -20.09 0.47
N ILE A 12 3.41 -19.57 0.67
CA ILE A 12 2.46 -19.30 -0.43
C ILE A 12 3.05 -18.27 -1.39
N LEU A 13 3.63 -17.17 -0.88
CA LEU A 13 4.26 -16.13 -1.69
C LEU A 13 5.46 -16.68 -2.48
N ARG A 14 6.34 -17.45 -1.85
CA ARG A 14 7.43 -18.13 -2.54
C ARG A 14 6.94 -19.10 -3.62
N THR A 15 5.86 -19.81 -3.33
CA THR A 15 5.23 -20.72 -4.33
C THR A 15 4.67 -19.94 -5.51
N ALA A 16 4.06 -18.77 -5.28
CA ALA A 16 3.60 -17.90 -6.36
C ALA A 16 4.75 -17.42 -7.25
N VAL A 17 5.88 -17.03 -6.68
CA VAL A 17 7.08 -16.64 -7.44
C VAL A 17 7.61 -17.82 -8.25
N ARG A 18 7.74 -19.01 -7.66
CA ARG A 18 8.15 -20.23 -8.42
C ARG A 18 7.18 -20.58 -9.54
N ALA A 19 5.90 -20.21 -9.42
CA ALA A 19 4.88 -20.38 -10.45
C ALA A 19 4.88 -19.26 -11.51
N GLY A 20 5.75 -18.25 -11.38
CA GLY A 20 5.92 -17.19 -12.36
C GLY A 20 5.34 -15.83 -11.97
N ALA A 21 4.92 -15.62 -10.72
CA ALA A 21 4.60 -14.29 -10.23
C ALA A 21 5.87 -13.44 -10.19
N ARG A 22 5.81 -12.24 -10.77
CA ARG A 22 6.96 -11.31 -10.77
C ARG A 22 7.12 -10.58 -9.45
N ALA A 23 6.01 -10.27 -8.79
CA ALA A 23 6.00 -9.58 -7.51
C ALA A 23 4.98 -10.19 -6.56
N VAL A 24 5.26 -10.07 -5.27
CA VAL A 24 4.38 -10.50 -4.18
C VAL A 24 4.21 -9.39 -3.15
N ASP A 25 3.08 -9.40 -2.43
CA ASP A 25 2.77 -8.39 -1.40
C ASP A 25 3.06 -8.98 -0.01
N VAL A 26 4.00 -8.38 0.71
CA VAL A 26 4.33 -8.70 2.10
C VAL A 26 3.76 -7.62 3.00
N VAL A 27 2.86 -8.01 3.87
CA VAL A 27 2.23 -7.10 4.83
C VAL A 27 3.23 -6.69 5.91
N GLY A 28 3.25 -5.41 6.27
CA GLY A 28 4.25 -4.85 7.18
C GLY A 28 4.25 -5.41 8.60
N ASP A 29 3.14 -6.02 9.05
CA ASP A 29 3.03 -6.70 10.34
C ASP A 29 3.41 -8.20 10.30
N THR A 30 3.91 -8.69 9.17
CA THR A 30 4.39 -10.07 9.06
C THR A 30 5.44 -10.36 10.12
N PHE A 31 5.19 -11.35 10.99
CA PHE A 31 5.96 -11.72 12.17
C PHE A 31 5.88 -10.75 13.36
N ASP A 32 4.94 -9.79 13.34
CA ASP A 32 4.70 -8.94 14.51
C ASP A 32 4.27 -9.80 15.71
N PRO A 33 4.99 -9.75 16.85
CA PRO A 33 4.62 -10.50 18.04
C PRO A 33 3.42 -9.86 18.78
N THR A 34 2.98 -8.66 18.39
CA THR A 34 1.89 -7.95 19.06
C THR A 34 0.55 -8.58 18.68
N PRO A 35 -0.25 -9.05 19.64
CA PRO A 35 -1.58 -9.57 19.35
C PRO A 35 -2.46 -8.50 18.71
N GLY A 36 -2.99 -8.78 17.53
CA GLY A 36 -4.02 -7.97 16.88
C GLY A 36 -5.39 -8.60 17.03
N PRO A 37 -6.48 -7.85 16.75
CA PRO A 37 -7.79 -8.46 16.62
C PRO A 37 -7.79 -9.49 15.47
N GLU A 38 -8.57 -10.56 15.63
CA GLU A 38 -8.72 -11.58 14.58
C GLU A 38 -9.16 -10.93 13.26
N GLU A 39 -8.52 -11.33 12.16
CA GLU A 39 -8.90 -10.85 10.83
C GLU A 39 -10.35 -11.29 10.52
N PHE A 40 -11.09 -10.37 9.86
CA PHE A 40 -12.51 -10.57 9.50
C PHE A 40 -13.49 -10.67 10.66
N SER A 41 -13.09 -10.39 11.89
CA SER A 41 -14.01 -10.30 13.04
C SER A 41 -14.72 -8.94 13.08
N GLU A 42 -15.85 -8.89 13.79
CA GLU A 42 -16.54 -7.62 14.07
C GLU A 42 -15.62 -6.67 14.87
N ALA A 43 -14.88 -7.23 15.84
CA ALA A 43 -13.87 -6.49 16.61
C ALA A 43 -12.74 -5.94 15.73
N ALA A 44 -12.30 -6.66 14.68
CA ALA A 44 -11.31 -6.14 13.74
C ALA A 44 -11.86 -4.97 12.93
N THR A 45 -13.14 -5.00 12.56
CA THR A 45 -13.80 -3.89 11.87
C THR A 45 -13.93 -2.68 12.79
N GLU A 46 -14.36 -2.87 14.02
CA GLU A 46 -14.48 -1.83 15.03
C GLU A 46 -13.09 -1.19 15.32
N TYR A 47 -12.08 -2.03 15.54
CA TYR A 47 -10.69 -1.58 15.69
C TYR A 47 -10.19 -0.80 14.46
N ALA A 48 -10.54 -1.23 13.25
CA ALA A 48 -10.16 -0.55 12.01
C ALA A 48 -10.77 0.86 11.88
N LEU A 49 -11.91 1.09 12.52
CA LEU A 49 -12.64 2.36 12.50
C LEU A 49 -12.31 3.24 13.72
N ASP A 50 -11.58 2.73 14.70
CA ASP A 50 -11.16 3.48 15.87
C ASP A 50 -10.08 4.51 15.50
N PRO A 51 -10.33 5.82 15.66
CA PRO A 51 -9.35 6.86 15.33
C PRO A 51 -8.13 6.85 16.25
N ASP A 52 -8.24 6.30 17.46
CA ASP A 52 -7.17 6.26 18.45
C ASP A 52 -6.39 4.93 18.41
N SER A 53 -6.75 4.00 17.53
CA SER A 53 -6.01 2.74 17.39
C SER A 53 -4.59 3.00 16.87
N PRO A 54 -3.58 2.27 17.39
CA PRO A 54 -2.21 2.44 16.92
C PRO A 54 -2.10 2.08 15.43
N PRO A 55 -1.17 2.70 14.70
CA PRO A 55 -0.87 2.32 13.32
C PRO A 55 -0.58 0.82 13.24
N ARG A 56 -1.31 0.11 12.37
CA ARG A 56 -1.06 -1.31 12.11
C ARG A 56 -0.06 -1.47 10.97
N GLU A 57 0.56 -2.64 10.93
CA GLU A 57 1.49 -3.01 9.87
C GLU A 57 2.73 -2.11 9.79
N VAL A 58 3.03 -1.34 10.85
CA VAL A 58 4.16 -0.38 10.94
C VAL A 58 4.96 -0.56 12.22
N PHE A 59 5.03 -1.77 12.74
CA PHE A 59 5.76 -2.06 13.99
C PHE A 59 7.29 -1.95 13.83
N ALA A 60 8.00 -1.95 14.98
CA ALA A 60 9.44 -1.75 15.06
C ALA A 60 10.15 -2.83 15.91
N ASP A 61 9.65 -4.07 15.93
CA ASP A 61 10.30 -5.19 16.63
C ASP A 61 11.50 -5.69 15.81
N GLU A 62 12.71 -5.47 16.29
CA GLU A 62 13.94 -5.78 15.57
C GLU A 62 14.04 -7.27 15.13
N PRO A 63 13.76 -8.28 16.00
CA PRO A 63 13.79 -9.68 15.57
C PRO A 63 12.81 -10.00 14.44
N ALA A 64 11.62 -9.39 14.43
CA ALA A 64 10.64 -9.59 13.38
C ALA A 64 11.06 -8.89 12.08
N ILE A 65 11.63 -7.69 12.17
CA ILE A 65 12.20 -6.96 11.02
C ILE A 65 13.32 -7.79 10.37
N GLU A 66 14.27 -8.29 11.14
CA GLU A 66 15.33 -9.15 10.63
C GLU A 66 14.78 -10.42 9.95
N ARG A 67 13.68 -10.95 10.47
CA ARG A 67 13.03 -12.10 9.85
C ARG A 67 12.35 -11.71 8.53
N GLN A 68 11.67 -10.56 8.47
CA GLN A 68 11.12 -10.03 7.22
C GLN A 68 12.22 -9.85 6.16
N GLN A 69 13.34 -9.23 6.52
CA GLN A 69 14.45 -9.02 5.60
C GLN A 69 14.97 -10.33 5.00
N ARG A 70 15.16 -11.39 5.83
CA ARG A 70 15.55 -12.71 5.34
C ARG A 70 14.53 -13.34 4.38
N GLU A 71 13.24 -13.15 4.65
CA GLU A 71 12.19 -13.66 3.76
C GLU A 71 12.14 -12.90 2.45
N ILE A 72 12.33 -11.58 2.48
CA ILE A 72 12.42 -10.73 1.28
C ILE A 72 13.62 -11.17 0.42
N GLU A 73 14.80 -11.34 1.05
CA GLU A 73 15.99 -11.84 0.36
C GLU A 73 15.73 -13.21 -0.29
N GLY A 74 15.04 -14.11 0.41
CA GLY A 74 14.66 -15.42 -0.15
C GLY A 74 13.69 -15.33 -1.33
N ILE A 75 12.86 -14.30 -1.42
CA ILE A 75 12.01 -14.01 -2.60
C ILE A 75 12.87 -13.48 -3.74
N HIS A 76 13.82 -12.58 -3.47
CA HIS A 76 14.77 -12.06 -4.46
C HIS A 76 15.64 -13.17 -5.05
N GLU A 77 16.11 -14.12 -4.24
CA GLU A 77 16.86 -15.31 -4.71
C GLU A 77 16.04 -16.18 -5.68
N LEU A 78 14.73 -16.16 -5.57
CA LEU A 78 13.82 -16.84 -6.52
C LEU A 78 13.53 -16.01 -7.79
N GLY A 79 14.05 -14.77 -7.85
CA GLY A 79 13.84 -13.84 -8.97
C GLY A 79 12.52 -13.06 -8.88
N GLY A 80 11.88 -13.02 -7.72
CA GLY A 80 10.68 -12.23 -7.46
C GLY A 80 11.00 -10.85 -6.91
N GLU A 81 10.06 -9.93 -7.01
CA GLU A 81 10.07 -8.60 -6.40
C GLU A 81 9.11 -8.57 -5.21
N VAL A 82 9.35 -7.68 -4.25
CA VAL A 82 8.52 -7.55 -3.05
C VAL A 82 7.92 -6.16 -2.97
N GLN A 83 6.59 -6.08 -2.94
CA GLN A 83 5.87 -4.93 -2.45
C GLN A 83 5.65 -5.10 -0.94
N MET A 84 6.07 -4.13 -0.13
CA MET A 84 5.64 -4.08 1.27
C MET A 84 4.45 -3.15 1.44
N THR A 85 3.45 -3.60 2.21
CA THR A 85 2.19 -2.89 2.40
C THR A 85 1.94 -2.58 3.86
N ALA A 86 1.47 -1.36 4.16
CA ALA A 86 0.86 -1.00 5.44
C ALA A 86 -0.58 -0.50 5.24
N HIS A 87 -1.52 -1.08 5.99
CA HIS A 87 -2.87 -0.55 6.20
C HIS A 87 -2.92 -0.01 7.64
N THR A 88 -2.58 1.27 7.79
CA THR A 88 -2.37 1.86 9.13
C THR A 88 -3.65 2.01 9.94
N ARG A 89 -4.81 2.06 9.27
CA ARG A 89 -6.15 2.24 9.85
C ARG A 89 -6.33 3.55 10.62
N THR A 90 -5.31 4.39 10.60
CA THR A 90 -5.33 5.74 11.13
C THR A 90 -5.02 6.73 10.02
N HIS A 91 -5.32 8.01 10.27
CA HIS A 91 -4.76 9.08 9.46
C HIS A 91 -3.24 9.10 9.62
N LEU A 92 -2.54 9.46 8.55
CA LEU A 92 -1.10 9.68 8.55
C LEU A 92 -0.81 11.11 8.10
N THR A 93 -0.02 11.81 8.86
CA THR A 93 0.60 13.05 8.37
C THR A 93 1.54 12.76 7.20
N PRO A 94 1.86 13.76 6.36
CA PRO A 94 2.80 13.57 5.25
C PRO A 94 4.17 13.03 5.67
N GLU A 95 4.67 13.45 6.84
CA GLU A 95 5.92 12.96 7.42
C GLU A 95 5.85 11.49 7.81
N GLU A 96 4.78 11.08 8.49
CA GLU A 96 4.58 9.68 8.90
C GLU A 96 4.45 8.75 7.70
N ALA A 97 3.72 9.16 6.66
CA ALA A 97 3.59 8.36 5.44
C ALA A 97 4.96 8.14 4.75
N VAL A 98 5.78 9.18 4.65
CA VAL A 98 7.15 9.06 4.12
C VAL A 98 8.01 8.16 5.01
N ASP A 99 7.90 8.27 6.34
CA ASP A 99 8.66 7.44 7.27
C ASP A 99 8.31 5.96 7.11
N VAL A 100 7.02 5.63 7.00
CA VAL A 100 6.57 4.25 6.70
C VAL A 100 7.19 3.74 5.41
N GLY A 101 7.11 4.52 4.34
CA GLY A 101 7.68 4.16 3.04
C GLY A 101 9.19 3.89 3.12
N ARG A 102 9.94 4.75 3.82
CA ARG A 102 11.39 4.57 4.02
C ARG A 102 11.74 3.32 4.82
N ARG A 103 11.02 3.06 5.91
CA ARG A 103 11.22 1.83 6.70
C ARG A 103 11.04 0.57 5.85
N PHE A 104 10.06 0.56 4.95
CA PHE A 104 9.85 -0.59 4.06
C PHE A 104 10.94 -0.70 3.00
N GLN A 105 11.36 0.42 2.41
CA GLN A 105 12.50 0.44 1.51
C GLN A 105 13.78 -0.07 2.20
N GLU A 106 14.04 0.34 3.45
CA GLU A 106 15.18 -0.11 4.25
C GLU A 106 15.11 -1.59 4.62
N ARG A 107 13.91 -2.19 4.65
CA ARG A 107 13.72 -3.65 4.82
C ARG A 107 14.01 -4.44 3.55
N GLY A 108 14.20 -3.78 2.40
CA GLY A 108 14.51 -4.41 1.12
C GLY A 108 13.32 -4.49 0.16
N ALA A 109 12.24 -3.76 0.40
CA ALA A 109 11.11 -3.72 -0.53
C ALA A 109 11.50 -3.07 -1.86
N ASP A 110 11.09 -3.67 -2.98
CA ASP A 110 11.22 -3.12 -4.32
C ASP A 110 10.12 -2.10 -4.64
N MET A 111 9.00 -2.20 -3.93
CA MET A 111 7.85 -1.30 -4.01
C MET A 111 7.24 -1.14 -2.63
N VAL A 112 6.63 0.01 -2.37
CA VAL A 112 5.91 0.24 -1.10
C VAL A 112 4.47 0.66 -1.35
N LYS A 113 3.56 0.20 -0.50
CA LYS A 113 2.17 0.63 -0.51
C LYS A 113 1.76 1.08 0.90
N VAL A 114 1.29 2.32 1.00
CA VAL A 114 0.81 2.89 2.25
C VAL A 114 -0.65 3.26 2.11
N VAL A 115 -1.47 2.77 3.03
CA VAL A 115 -2.92 3.00 3.04
C VAL A 115 -3.31 3.59 4.39
N GLY A 116 -3.64 4.87 4.40
CA GLY A 116 -4.16 5.59 5.56
C GLY A 116 -5.68 5.64 5.61
N VAL A 117 -6.22 6.54 6.42
CA VAL A 117 -7.67 6.80 6.54
C VAL A 117 -7.92 8.30 6.51
N ASP A 118 -8.74 8.77 5.57
CA ASP A 118 -9.16 10.17 5.46
C ASP A 118 -10.61 10.32 5.94
N ARG A 119 -10.79 11.00 7.07
CA ARG A 119 -12.08 11.29 7.71
C ARG A 119 -12.56 12.70 7.44
N SER A 120 -11.68 13.56 6.95
CA SER A 120 -11.92 14.97 6.65
C SER A 120 -11.26 15.39 5.34
N TRP A 121 -11.55 16.58 4.86
CA TRP A 121 -10.86 17.18 3.72
C TRP A 121 -9.41 17.53 4.03
N GLU A 122 -9.12 17.87 5.27
CA GLU A 122 -7.78 18.14 5.77
C GLU A 122 -6.93 16.87 5.69
N ASP A 123 -7.47 15.72 6.12
CA ASP A 123 -6.79 14.41 6.01
C ASP A 123 -6.48 14.07 4.54
N LEU A 124 -7.43 14.35 3.63
CA LEU A 124 -7.18 14.15 2.20
C LEU A 124 -6.06 15.05 1.68
N LEU A 125 -6.00 16.30 2.10
CA LEU A 125 -4.91 17.21 1.70
C LEU A 125 -3.56 16.68 2.18
N ASP A 126 -3.48 16.17 3.39
CA ASP A 126 -2.28 15.52 3.91
C ASP A 126 -1.90 14.27 3.11
N THR A 127 -2.87 13.43 2.73
CA THR A 127 -2.63 12.27 1.85
C THR A 127 -2.09 12.68 0.47
N LEU A 128 -2.59 13.77 -0.12
CA LEU A 128 -2.07 14.28 -1.39
C LEU A 128 -0.65 14.87 -1.24
N GLU A 129 -0.40 15.61 -0.16
CA GLU A 129 0.94 16.10 0.16
C GLU A 129 1.90 14.94 0.42
N ALA A 130 1.49 13.92 1.18
CA ALA A 130 2.25 12.70 1.41
C ALA A 130 2.67 12.05 0.08
N THR A 131 1.73 11.95 -0.88
CA THR A 131 2.00 11.38 -2.21
C THR A 131 3.13 12.15 -2.92
N VAL A 132 3.05 13.48 -2.96
CA VAL A 132 4.10 14.32 -3.58
C VAL A 132 5.45 14.20 -2.85
N ARG A 133 5.42 14.07 -1.52
CA ARG A 133 6.65 13.92 -0.73
C ARG A 133 7.28 12.54 -0.91
N MET A 134 6.47 11.47 -0.99
CA MET A 134 6.95 10.11 -1.26
C MET A 134 7.64 10.04 -2.64
N ASP A 135 7.06 10.64 -3.69
CA ASP A 135 7.67 10.75 -5.04
C ASP A 135 9.08 11.38 -5.03
N ARG A 136 9.34 12.27 -4.06
CA ARG A 136 10.62 12.97 -3.94
C ARG A 136 11.61 12.32 -2.97
N LYS A 137 11.16 11.41 -2.12
CA LYS A 137 11.91 10.93 -0.96
C LYS A 137 12.18 9.44 -0.96
N LEU A 138 11.42 8.68 -1.74
CA LEU A 138 11.63 7.25 -1.90
C LEU A 138 12.40 7.00 -3.20
N ASP A 139 13.27 5.99 -3.17
CA ASP A 139 14.04 5.53 -4.32
C ASP A 139 13.34 4.37 -5.05
N VAL A 140 12.24 3.87 -4.50
CA VAL A 140 11.43 2.78 -5.04
C VAL A 140 10.05 3.27 -5.44
N PRO A 141 9.38 2.63 -6.43
CA PRO A 141 7.98 2.90 -6.74
C PRO A 141 7.09 2.76 -5.53
N PHE A 142 6.07 3.60 -5.44
CA PHE A 142 5.15 3.59 -4.30
C PHE A 142 3.70 3.73 -4.71
N ALA A 143 2.80 3.28 -3.84
CA ALA A 143 1.38 3.57 -3.88
C ALA A 143 0.96 4.24 -2.57
N MET A 144 0.42 5.45 -2.65
CA MET A 144 -0.22 6.13 -1.53
C MET A 144 -1.72 6.22 -1.78
N MET A 145 -2.50 5.80 -0.82
CA MET A 145 -3.96 5.89 -0.88
C MET A 145 -4.56 5.90 0.52
N SER A 146 -5.85 6.18 0.61
CA SER A 146 -6.55 6.13 1.87
C SER A 146 -7.91 5.44 1.77
N HIS A 147 -8.39 4.99 2.91
CA HIS A 147 -9.77 4.62 3.16
C HIS A 147 -10.57 5.86 3.62
N GLY A 148 -11.86 5.69 3.83
CA GLY A 148 -12.76 6.77 4.23
C GLY A 148 -13.42 7.45 3.04
N GLU A 149 -14.47 8.20 3.34
CA GLU A 149 -15.31 8.85 2.32
C GLU A 149 -14.52 9.89 1.53
N HIS A 150 -13.66 10.66 2.20
CA HIS A 150 -12.83 11.70 1.58
C HIS A 150 -11.68 11.09 0.75
N GLY A 151 -11.16 9.93 1.13
CA GLY A 151 -10.09 9.23 0.45
C GLY A 151 -10.42 8.77 -0.99
N VAL A 152 -11.71 8.67 -1.33
CA VAL A 152 -12.14 8.29 -2.69
C VAL A 152 -11.58 9.25 -3.74
N LEU A 153 -11.61 10.57 -3.49
CA LEU A 153 -11.06 11.56 -4.41
C LEU A 153 -9.54 11.40 -4.58
N GLY A 154 -8.84 11.10 -3.50
CA GLY A 154 -7.40 10.84 -3.52
C GLY A 154 -7.02 9.72 -4.50
N ARG A 155 -7.85 8.67 -4.61
CA ARG A 155 -7.61 7.56 -5.55
C ARG A 155 -7.63 7.96 -7.02
N TYR A 156 -8.36 9.02 -7.39
CA TYR A 156 -8.34 9.58 -8.74
C TYR A 156 -7.10 10.45 -8.99
N VAL A 157 -6.61 11.14 -7.96
CA VAL A 157 -5.58 12.18 -8.09
C VAL A 157 -4.18 11.64 -7.84
N ALA A 158 -4.00 10.73 -6.89
CA ALA A 158 -2.69 10.23 -6.48
C ALA A 158 -1.81 9.70 -7.63
N PRO A 159 -2.34 9.01 -8.67
CA PRO A 159 -1.52 8.58 -9.81
C PRO A 159 -0.88 9.74 -10.59
N PHE A 160 -1.51 10.92 -10.63
CA PHE A 160 -0.91 12.11 -11.26
C PHE A 160 0.18 12.76 -10.40
N LEU A 161 0.26 12.38 -9.12
CA LEU A 161 1.23 12.88 -8.15
C LEU A 161 2.39 11.90 -7.88
N GLY A 162 2.44 10.78 -8.63
CA GLY A 162 3.52 9.79 -8.54
C GLY A 162 3.13 8.42 -7.97
N SER A 163 1.92 8.24 -7.43
CA SER A 163 1.47 6.92 -6.98
C SER A 163 1.37 5.94 -8.15
N MET A 164 2.04 4.80 -8.06
CA MET A 164 2.20 3.85 -9.17
C MET A 164 0.92 3.13 -9.60
N LEU A 165 -0.10 3.10 -8.75
CA LEU A 165 -1.33 2.38 -9.03
C LEU A 165 -2.56 2.98 -8.32
N CYS A 166 -3.74 2.65 -8.86
CA CYS A 166 -5.03 2.90 -8.26
C CYS A 166 -5.86 1.62 -8.32
N PHE A 167 -6.37 1.17 -7.18
CA PHE A 167 -7.31 0.05 -7.13
C PHE A 167 -8.69 0.49 -7.58
N THR A 168 -9.29 -0.27 -8.50
CA THR A 168 -10.60 0.01 -9.08
C THR A 168 -11.48 -1.24 -9.07
N GLN A 169 -12.78 -1.04 -9.25
CA GLN A 169 -13.76 -2.12 -9.40
C GLN A 169 -14.40 -2.04 -10.79
N HIS A 170 -14.76 -3.18 -11.36
CA HIS A 170 -15.51 -3.22 -12.60
C HIS A 170 -16.94 -2.71 -12.41
N GLU A 171 -17.59 -3.17 -11.35
CA GLU A 171 -18.92 -2.77 -10.93
C GLU A 171 -19.07 -2.85 -9.41
N TYR A 172 -20.02 -2.10 -8.84
CA TYR A 172 -20.32 -2.22 -7.41
C TYR A 172 -21.23 -3.41 -7.17
N GLN A 173 -20.84 -4.25 -6.23
CA GLN A 173 -21.66 -5.37 -5.76
C GLN A 173 -22.48 -4.95 -4.52
N PRO A 174 -23.72 -5.43 -4.37
CA PRO A 174 -24.48 -5.23 -3.13
C PRO A 174 -23.68 -5.72 -1.91
N GLY A 175 -23.52 -4.86 -0.91
CA GLY A 175 -22.72 -5.17 0.30
C GLY A 175 -21.20 -5.19 0.07
N GLY A 176 -20.73 -4.82 -1.12
CA GLY A 176 -19.31 -4.72 -1.45
C GLY A 176 -18.67 -3.42 -0.97
N PHE A 177 -17.36 -3.33 -1.18
CA PHE A 177 -16.55 -2.19 -0.77
C PHE A 177 -16.69 -1.03 -1.79
N HIS A 178 -17.47 -0.01 -1.45
CA HIS A 178 -17.79 1.12 -2.35
C HIS A 178 -16.75 2.25 -2.35
N LEU A 179 -15.69 2.14 -1.56
CA LEU A 179 -14.64 3.18 -1.50
C LEU A 179 -13.58 3.06 -2.59
N GLN A 180 -13.65 2.01 -3.42
CA GLN A 180 -12.82 1.92 -4.62
C GLN A 180 -13.61 2.46 -5.83
N PRO A 181 -13.03 3.34 -6.65
CA PRO A 181 -13.72 3.88 -7.80
C PRO A 181 -13.97 2.83 -8.89
N LEU A 182 -14.94 3.07 -9.74
CA LEU A 182 -15.16 2.24 -10.94
C LEU A 182 -14.05 2.45 -11.96
N THR A 183 -13.56 1.37 -12.57
CA THR A 183 -12.53 1.41 -13.62
C THR A 183 -12.90 2.36 -14.76
N ALA A 184 -14.16 2.34 -15.18
CA ALA A 184 -14.64 3.24 -16.24
C ALA A 184 -14.52 4.73 -15.85
N ASN A 185 -14.80 5.06 -14.58
CA ASN A 185 -14.71 6.43 -14.09
C ASN A 185 -13.25 6.90 -14.01
N VAL A 186 -12.38 6.07 -13.49
CA VAL A 186 -10.93 6.40 -13.41
C VAL A 186 -10.38 6.61 -14.81
N ARG A 187 -10.71 5.74 -15.75
CA ARG A 187 -10.27 5.88 -17.14
C ARG A 187 -10.77 7.20 -17.76
N ALA A 188 -12.04 7.56 -17.57
CA ALA A 188 -12.58 8.81 -18.07
C ALA A 188 -11.85 10.04 -17.50
N VAL A 189 -11.50 10.02 -16.21
CA VAL A 189 -10.69 11.08 -15.59
C VAL A 189 -9.31 11.14 -16.23
N PHE A 190 -8.62 10.01 -16.37
CA PHE A 190 -7.28 9.95 -16.97
C PHE A 190 -7.29 10.46 -18.41
N ASP A 191 -8.25 10.02 -19.23
CA ASP A 191 -8.41 10.47 -20.61
C ASP A 191 -8.68 11.99 -20.68
N SER A 192 -9.42 12.55 -19.73
CA SER A 192 -9.68 13.99 -19.64
C SER A 192 -8.48 14.81 -19.20
N MET A 193 -7.59 14.23 -18.39
CA MET A 193 -6.41 14.91 -17.83
C MET A 193 -5.18 14.84 -18.73
N GLN A 194 -5.18 14.06 -19.81
CA GLN A 194 -4.04 13.92 -20.72
C GLN A 194 -3.53 15.24 -21.30
N ASN A 195 -4.41 16.23 -21.47
CA ASN A 195 -4.04 17.53 -22.00
C ASN A 195 -3.69 18.57 -20.92
N VAL A 196 -3.86 18.24 -19.64
CA VAL A 196 -3.68 19.16 -18.51
C VAL A 196 -2.38 18.86 -17.77
N THR A 197 -2.01 17.58 -17.70
CA THR A 197 -0.74 17.15 -17.10
C THR A 197 0.34 17.29 -18.15
N PRO A 198 1.45 18.04 -17.91
CA PRO A 198 2.60 17.96 -18.78
C PRO A 198 2.97 16.49 -18.87
N VAL A 199 2.89 15.90 -20.06
CA VAL A 199 3.48 14.60 -20.31
C VAL A 199 4.95 14.80 -19.97
N ARG A 200 5.42 14.27 -18.84
CA ARG A 200 6.85 14.05 -18.70
C ARG A 200 7.19 13.13 -19.86
N GLU A 201 7.85 13.66 -20.88
CA GLU A 201 8.52 12.80 -21.85
C GLU A 201 9.24 11.76 -21.00
N PRO A 202 9.10 10.46 -21.26
CA PRO A 202 9.89 9.48 -20.56
C PRO A 202 11.34 9.87 -20.81
N GLU A 203 11.96 10.58 -19.87
CA GLU A 203 13.41 10.60 -19.79
C GLU A 203 13.76 9.13 -19.82
N GLU A 204 14.55 8.72 -20.79
CA GLU A 204 14.92 7.36 -21.05
C GLU A 204 15.20 6.62 -19.75
N GLN A 205 14.15 6.15 -19.10
CA GLN A 205 14.29 5.23 -18.00
C GLN A 205 14.69 3.93 -18.64
N ASN A 206 15.99 3.72 -18.67
CA ASN A 206 16.59 2.45 -18.98
C ASN A 206 16.08 1.39 -17.97
N TRP A 207 14.89 0.88 -18.23
CA TRP A 207 14.40 -0.34 -17.63
C TRP A 207 15.00 -1.52 -18.41
N LEU A 208 16.29 -1.78 -18.20
CA LEU A 208 16.97 -3.02 -18.57
C LEU A 208 17.59 -3.65 -17.31
#